data_6ac1fda94af733653a86fce07179efb0
#
_entry.id   6ac1fda94af733653a86fce07179efb0
#
_cell.length_a   1.000
_cell.length_b   1.000
_cell.length_c   1.000
_cell.angle_alpha   90.00
_cell.angle_beta   90.00
_cell.angle_gamma   90.00
#
_symmetry.space_group_name_H-M   'P 1'
#
loop_
_entity.id
_entity.type
_entity.pdbx_description
1 polymer ?
#
loop_
_entity_poly.entity_id
_entity_poly.type
_entity_poly.pdbx_seq_one_letter_code
_entity_poly.pdbx_strand_id
1 'polypeptide(L)'
;MYTRQWFDSGSSWAGVLGGLEAEASSSLNYPADLYLEGSDQHRGWFQSSLLTSVAVNGQAPYKRVLTHGFTLDEKGRKMSKSMGNVVDPAVIVEGGKNQKQEPPYGADVLRLWVSSVDYSADVPLGPGIVKQLADVYRKVRNTARYLLGNLHDFDPSRDAIPLAELPLLDRWMLQRTAKVLKDVSGDFERYEFYRFFQTLQNFCVVDLSNVYLDIAKDRLYVSAADSFRRRSCQTVMALVVERLAGMIAPVLSHMAEDIWQHLPYPVEEASVFLRGWPQAESSWSALTDSESAAIDAAVQLRALVNRQLESCRSNGDLGASLEACLLYTSDAADEVLGV
;
A
#
# COMPACT_ATOMS: atom_id res chain seq x y z
N MET A 1 39.66 -22.27 10.62
CA MET A 1 38.44 -22.60 9.83
C MET A 1 37.50 -21.41 9.70
N TYR A 2 37.34 -20.56 10.72
CA TYR A 2 36.42 -19.40 10.68
C TYR A 2 36.84 -18.25 9.74
N THR A 3 38.16 -18.02 9.58
CA THR A 3 38.70 -16.94 8.72
C THR A 3 38.37 -17.13 7.23
N ARG A 4 38.29 -18.36 6.74
CA ARG A 4 37.97 -18.65 5.35
C ARG A 4 36.54 -18.31 5.01
N GLN A 5 35.59 -18.61 5.90
CA GLN A 5 34.14 -18.36 5.69
C GLN A 5 33.85 -16.85 5.52
N TRP A 6 34.44 -16.00 6.33
CA TRP A 6 34.29 -14.54 6.22
C TRP A 6 34.96 -13.98 4.96
N PHE A 7 36.08 -14.56 4.53
CA PHE A 7 36.74 -14.17 3.29
C PHE A 7 35.91 -14.61 2.09
N ASP A 8 35.45 -15.86 2.07
CA ASP A 8 34.63 -16.40 0.98
C ASP A 8 33.32 -15.60 0.82
N SER A 9 32.63 -15.27 1.91
CA SER A 9 31.44 -14.41 1.85
C SER A 9 31.77 -12.97 1.47
N GLY A 10 32.89 -12.43 1.93
CA GLY A 10 33.36 -11.09 1.57
C GLY A 10 33.77 -10.94 0.11
N SER A 11 34.15 -12.03 -0.55
CA SER A 11 34.50 -12.02 -1.99
C SER A 11 33.35 -12.44 -2.91
N SER A 12 32.11 -12.61 -2.37
CA SER A 12 30.93 -12.98 -3.15
C SER A 12 30.61 -12.02 -4.31
N TRP A 13 30.95 -10.73 -4.19
CA TRP A 13 30.83 -9.75 -5.27
C TRP A 13 31.60 -10.16 -6.52
N ALA A 14 32.78 -10.78 -6.39
CA ALA A 14 33.57 -11.26 -7.52
C ALA A 14 32.90 -12.46 -8.21
N GLY A 15 32.39 -13.41 -7.39
CA GLY A 15 31.76 -14.62 -7.93
C GLY A 15 30.35 -14.38 -8.53
N VAL A 16 29.61 -13.39 -7.99
CA VAL A 16 28.20 -13.16 -8.40
C VAL A 16 28.08 -12.04 -9.44
N LEU A 17 28.75 -10.92 -9.21
CA LEU A 17 28.64 -9.75 -10.08
C LEU A 17 29.64 -9.76 -11.25
N GLY A 18 30.41 -10.85 -11.35
CA GLY A 18 31.32 -11.07 -12.45
C GLY A 18 32.52 -10.17 -12.39
N GLY A 19 33.42 -10.34 -11.46
CA GLY A 19 34.70 -9.63 -11.47
C GLY A 19 35.21 -9.23 -12.87
N LEU A 20 36.44 -9.04 -13.10
CA LEU A 20 37.02 -8.58 -14.37
C LEU A 20 36.68 -9.39 -15.65
N GLU A 21 35.98 -10.52 -15.49
CA GLU A 21 35.60 -11.43 -16.60
C GLU A 21 34.08 -11.63 -16.76
N ALA A 22 33.25 -10.69 -16.28
CA ALA A 22 31.81 -10.78 -16.51
C ALA A 22 31.52 -10.86 -18.00
N GLU A 23 30.96 -12.00 -18.44
CA GLU A 23 30.45 -12.10 -19.80
C GLU A 23 29.45 -10.97 -20.03
N ALA A 24 29.53 -10.29 -21.16
CA ALA A 24 28.68 -9.16 -21.53
C ALA A 24 27.16 -9.48 -21.58
N SER A 25 26.80 -10.73 -21.33
CA SER A 25 25.41 -11.24 -21.27
C SER A 25 24.79 -11.18 -19.87
N SER A 26 25.55 -10.87 -18.81
CA SER A 26 25.01 -10.76 -17.46
C SER A 26 24.22 -9.48 -17.29
N SER A 27 22.94 -9.59 -16.86
CA SER A 27 22.12 -8.45 -16.44
C SER A 27 22.57 -7.83 -15.11
N LEU A 28 23.58 -8.42 -14.48
CA LEU A 28 24.12 -8.00 -13.18
C LEU A 28 25.22 -6.97 -13.37
N ASN A 29 25.19 -5.94 -12.55
CA ASN A 29 26.17 -4.86 -12.59
C ASN A 29 27.08 -4.88 -11.35
N TYR A 30 28.35 -4.55 -11.56
CA TYR A 30 29.30 -4.22 -10.51
C TYR A 30 29.62 -2.71 -10.55
N PRO A 31 29.57 -1.97 -9.40
CA PRO A 31 29.13 -2.40 -8.08
C PRO A 31 27.62 -2.71 -8.00
N ALA A 32 27.21 -3.54 -7.03
CA ALA A 32 25.80 -3.80 -6.74
C ALA A 32 25.04 -2.50 -6.43
N ASP A 33 23.79 -2.43 -6.82
CA ASP A 33 22.97 -1.25 -6.53
C ASP A 33 22.68 -1.10 -5.03
N LEU A 34 22.47 -2.23 -4.31
CA LEU A 34 22.11 -2.25 -2.90
C LEU A 34 22.68 -3.48 -2.19
N TYR A 35 23.31 -3.26 -1.04
CA TYR A 35 23.57 -4.28 -0.04
C TYR A 35 22.59 -4.11 1.12
N LEU A 36 21.88 -5.18 1.49
CA LEU A 36 20.85 -5.16 2.52
C LEU A 36 21.08 -6.31 3.51
N GLU A 37 21.27 -5.97 4.79
CA GLU A 37 21.44 -6.90 5.89
C GLU A 37 21.25 -6.21 7.25
N GLY A 38 21.30 -7.00 8.34
CA GLY A 38 21.27 -6.48 9.68
C GLY A 38 22.46 -5.57 10.03
N SER A 39 22.28 -4.70 11.00
CA SER A 39 23.27 -3.73 11.45
C SER A 39 24.57 -4.37 12.00
N ASP A 40 24.53 -5.66 12.43
CA ASP A 40 25.70 -6.43 12.84
C ASP A 40 26.68 -6.67 11.70
N GLN A 41 26.23 -6.64 10.44
CA GLN A 41 27.06 -6.87 9.27
C GLN A 41 28.04 -5.73 8.96
N HIS A 42 27.97 -4.60 9.65
CA HIS A 42 29.01 -3.58 9.64
C HIS A 42 30.36 -4.11 10.15
N ARG A 43 30.33 -5.15 11.01
CA ARG A 43 31.52 -5.87 11.49
C ARG A 43 31.61 -7.29 10.92
N GLY A 44 30.96 -7.55 9.80
CA GLY A 44 30.90 -8.85 9.15
C GLY A 44 31.00 -8.71 7.64
N TRP A 45 29.95 -9.12 6.92
CA TRP A 45 29.92 -9.18 5.47
C TRP A 45 30.19 -7.83 4.79
N PHE A 46 29.62 -6.73 5.27
CA PHE A 46 29.87 -5.41 4.67
C PHE A 46 31.34 -5.03 4.76
N GLN A 47 31.96 -5.26 5.92
CA GLN A 47 33.37 -4.93 6.13
C GLN A 47 34.30 -5.80 5.27
N SER A 48 34.12 -7.12 5.28
CA SER A 48 34.96 -8.03 4.51
C SER A 48 34.80 -7.81 3.01
N SER A 49 33.57 -7.55 2.54
CA SER A 49 33.26 -7.25 1.16
C SER A 49 33.88 -5.92 0.69
N LEU A 50 33.79 -4.88 1.53
CA LEU A 50 34.43 -3.59 1.24
C LEU A 50 35.94 -3.72 1.13
N LEU A 51 36.57 -4.36 2.11
CA LEU A 51 38.04 -4.47 2.15
C LEU A 51 38.60 -5.27 0.96
N THR A 52 37.98 -6.41 0.63
CA THR A 52 38.42 -7.24 -0.50
C THR A 52 38.21 -6.53 -1.84
N SER A 53 37.10 -5.84 -2.03
CA SER A 53 36.81 -5.12 -3.28
C SER A 53 37.71 -3.90 -3.44
N VAL A 54 37.93 -3.10 -2.39
CA VAL A 54 38.82 -1.93 -2.46
C VAL A 54 40.26 -2.36 -2.72
N ALA A 55 40.71 -3.46 -2.11
CA ALA A 55 42.06 -3.99 -2.35
C ALA A 55 42.29 -4.44 -3.80
N VAL A 56 41.27 -4.98 -4.47
CA VAL A 56 41.40 -5.51 -5.85
C VAL A 56 41.00 -4.48 -6.90
N ASN A 57 39.90 -3.78 -6.68
CA ASN A 57 39.28 -2.90 -7.69
C ASN A 57 39.39 -1.40 -7.37
N GLY A 58 39.91 -1.02 -6.19
CA GLY A 58 40.01 0.38 -5.78
C GLY A 58 38.66 1.04 -5.41
N GLN A 59 37.56 0.28 -5.37
CA GLN A 59 36.22 0.82 -5.11
C GLN A 59 35.35 -0.14 -4.28
N ALA A 60 34.30 0.40 -3.64
CA ALA A 60 33.33 -0.41 -2.90
C ALA A 60 32.52 -1.31 -3.85
N PRO A 61 32.13 -2.53 -3.42
CA PRO A 61 31.36 -3.47 -4.24
C PRO A 61 29.86 -3.13 -4.29
N TYR A 62 29.43 -2.01 -3.70
CA TYR A 62 28.05 -1.56 -3.62
C TYR A 62 27.95 -0.04 -3.76
N LYS A 63 26.82 0.43 -4.27
CA LYS A 63 26.48 1.85 -4.36
C LYS A 63 25.79 2.36 -3.11
N ARG A 64 24.98 1.50 -2.47
CA ARG A 64 24.19 1.82 -1.27
C ARG A 64 24.23 0.65 -0.28
N VAL A 65 24.11 0.98 1.00
CA VAL A 65 23.91 0.01 2.08
C VAL A 65 22.63 0.36 2.82
N LEU A 66 21.75 -0.63 3.00
CA LEU A 66 20.55 -0.52 3.80
C LEU A 66 20.69 -1.51 4.96
N THR A 67 20.50 -1.03 6.20
CA THR A 67 20.58 -1.86 7.39
C THR A 67 19.27 -1.89 8.13
N HIS A 68 18.97 -3.03 8.73
CA HIS A 68 17.80 -3.22 9.56
C HIS A 68 18.18 -3.67 10.97
N GLY A 69 17.28 -3.43 11.94
CA GLY A 69 17.37 -3.94 13.29
C GLY A 69 16.94 -5.41 13.39
N PHE A 70 16.73 -5.88 14.60
CA PHE A 70 16.34 -7.26 14.90
C PHE A 70 14.87 -7.38 15.23
N THR A 71 14.32 -8.57 15.00
CA THR A 71 12.94 -8.89 15.40
C THR A 71 12.94 -9.33 16.87
N LEU A 72 12.08 -8.67 17.65
CA LEU A 72 11.86 -8.94 19.08
C LEU A 72 10.48 -9.62 19.27
N ASP A 73 10.30 -10.27 20.42
CA ASP A 73 8.95 -10.74 20.81
C ASP A 73 8.03 -9.55 21.18
N GLU A 74 6.75 -9.80 21.39
CA GLU A 74 5.78 -8.75 21.77
C GLU A 74 6.13 -8.01 23.08
N LYS A 75 7.01 -8.58 23.90
CA LYS A 75 7.50 -7.97 25.16
C LYS A 75 8.81 -7.21 24.98
N GLY A 76 9.28 -7.04 23.74
CA GLY A 76 10.52 -6.36 23.42
C GLY A 76 11.78 -7.14 23.76
N ARG A 77 11.70 -8.48 23.91
CA ARG A 77 12.86 -9.32 24.23
C ARG A 77 13.40 -9.97 22.97
N LYS A 78 14.72 -10.13 22.93
CA LYS A 78 15.38 -10.85 21.82
C LYS A 78 14.84 -12.27 21.71
N MET A 79 14.49 -12.68 20.50
CA MET A 79 14.03 -14.04 20.21
C MET A 79 15.19 -15.02 20.30
N SER A 80 14.98 -16.13 21.01
CA SER A 80 15.93 -17.24 21.07
C SER A 80 15.23 -18.58 21.24
N LYS A 81 15.83 -19.64 20.70
CA LYS A 81 15.30 -21.01 20.83
C LYS A 81 15.25 -21.45 22.30
N SER A 82 16.22 -21.04 23.10
CA SER A 82 16.30 -21.37 24.54
C SER A 82 15.19 -20.74 25.37
N MET A 83 14.68 -19.57 24.95
CA MET A 83 13.57 -18.89 25.61
C MET A 83 12.20 -19.33 25.09
N GLY A 84 12.16 -20.10 23.98
CA GLY A 84 10.91 -20.54 23.37
C GLY A 84 10.02 -19.44 22.82
N ASN A 85 10.56 -18.24 22.57
CA ASN A 85 9.84 -17.06 22.11
C ASN A 85 10.08 -16.73 20.63
N VAL A 86 10.61 -17.68 19.88
CA VAL A 86 10.85 -17.54 18.43
C VAL A 86 9.50 -17.66 17.70
N VAL A 87 9.21 -16.69 16.85
CA VAL A 87 8.08 -16.73 15.92
C VAL A 87 8.58 -17.32 14.60
N ASP A 88 8.03 -18.47 14.23
CA ASP A 88 8.32 -19.09 12.93
C ASP A 88 7.43 -18.44 11.84
N PRO A 89 8.03 -17.85 10.80
CA PRO A 89 7.26 -17.30 9.68
C PRO A 89 6.28 -18.30 9.03
N ALA A 90 6.64 -19.59 8.97
CA ALA A 90 5.77 -20.63 8.42
C ALA A 90 4.46 -20.74 9.23
N VAL A 91 4.50 -20.57 10.54
CA VAL A 91 3.30 -20.59 11.40
C VAL A 91 2.38 -19.41 11.08
N ILE A 92 2.93 -18.24 10.76
CA ILE A 92 2.13 -17.10 10.34
C ILE A 92 1.49 -17.36 8.98
N VAL A 93 2.24 -17.92 8.04
CA VAL A 93 1.79 -18.13 6.66
C VAL A 93 0.78 -19.27 6.56
N GLU A 94 1.11 -20.44 7.13
CA GLU A 94 0.41 -21.69 6.92
C GLU A 94 -0.49 -22.10 8.11
N GLY A 95 -0.32 -21.41 9.24
CA GLY A 95 -0.96 -21.75 10.51
C GLY A 95 -0.12 -22.74 11.33
N GLY A 96 -0.35 -22.72 12.64
CA GLY A 96 0.27 -23.65 13.57
C GLY A 96 -0.48 -24.97 13.71
N LYS A 97 0.00 -25.81 14.61
CA LYS A 97 -0.64 -27.11 14.92
C LYS A 97 -2.09 -26.95 15.43
N ASN A 98 -2.36 -25.87 16.12
CA ASN A 98 -3.71 -25.52 16.58
C ASN A 98 -4.19 -24.26 15.84
N GLN A 99 -4.84 -24.45 14.72
CA GLN A 99 -5.31 -23.35 13.87
C GLN A 99 -6.37 -22.44 14.53
N LYS A 100 -6.97 -22.83 15.64
CA LYS A 100 -7.83 -21.92 16.42
C LYS A 100 -7.02 -20.87 17.19
N GLN A 101 -5.81 -21.21 17.59
CA GLN A 101 -4.90 -20.31 18.30
C GLN A 101 -3.90 -19.63 17.35
N GLU A 102 -3.50 -20.35 16.31
CA GLU A 102 -2.51 -19.93 15.31
C GLU A 102 -3.09 -20.12 13.89
N PRO A 103 -4.08 -19.32 13.49
CA PRO A 103 -4.69 -19.43 12.17
C PRO A 103 -3.70 -19.05 11.06
N PRO A 104 -3.86 -19.61 9.84
CA PRO A 104 -3.07 -19.18 8.69
C PRO A 104 -3.47 -17.76 8.28
N TYR A 105 -2.52 -16.86 8.22
CA TYR A 105 -2.74 -15.48 7.78
C TYR A 105 -2.29 -15.24 6.33
N GLY A 106 -1.42 -16.11 5.80
CA GLY A 106 -0.84 -15.98 4.47
C GLY A 106 0.39 -15.07 4.40
N ALA A 107 1.15 -15.20 3.32
CA ALA A 107 2.39 -14.48 3.14
C ALA A 107 2.20 -12.96 3.06
N ASP A 108 1.10 -12.50 2.45
CA ASP A 108 0.83 -11.06 2.32
C ASP A 108 0.68 -10.34 3.66
N VAL A 109 0.11 -10.99 4.68
CA VAL A 109 -0.01 -10.38 6.01
C VAL A 109 1.38 -10.25 6.68
N LEU A 110 2.25 -11.25 6.51
CA LEU A 110 3.63 -11.16 6.98
C LEU A 110 4.41 -10.05 6.26
N ARG A 111 4.25 -9.94 4.93
CA ARG A 111 4.85 -8.87 4.12
C ARG A 111 4.30 -7.49 4.50
N LEU A 112 3.01 -7.42 4.82
CA LEU A 112 2.38 -6.20 5.31
C LEU A 112 2.97 -5.76 6.66
N TRP A 113 3.26 -6.73 7.57
CA TRP A 113 3.95 -6.43 8.82
C TRP A 113 5.33 -5.80 8.55
N VAL A 114 6.15 -6.41 7.70
CA VAL A 114 7.48 -5.87 7.35
C VAL A 114 7.40 -4.44 6.83
N SER A 115 6.39 -4.14 6.03
CA SER A 115 6.19 -2.79 5.48
C SER A 115 5.51 -1.81 6.43
N SER A 116 5.00 -2.27 7.58
CA SER A 116 4.28 -1.41 8.55
C SER A 116 5.18 -0.85 9.64
N VAL A 117 6.40 -1.35 9.76
CA VAL A 117 7.34 -1.02 10.84
C VAL A 117 8.53 -0.21 10.32
N ASP A 118 9.11 0.60 11.19
CA ASP A 118 10.40 1.23 10.92
C ASP A 118 11.52 0.20 11.19
N TYR A 119 11.91 -0.49 10.14
CA TYR A 119 12.93 -1.55 10.18
C TYR A 119 14.33 -1.04 10.52
N SER A 120 14.61 0.26 10.54
CA SER A 120 15.90 0.80 10.93
C SER A 120 16.22 0.57 12.41
N ALA A 121 15.20 0.29 13.21
CA ALA A 121 15.29 -0.09 14.61
C ALA A 121 14.86 -1.55 14.85
N ASP A 122 15.01 -2.04 16.07
CA ASP A 122 14.47 -3.33 16.47
C ASP A 122 12.94 -3.28 16.52
N VAL A 123 12.28 -4.31 15.98
CA VAL A 123 10.82 -4.32 15.78
C VAL A 123 10.15 -5.52 16.44
N PRO A 124 9.00 -5.31 17.14
CA PRO A 124 8.28 -6.41 17.76
C PRO A 124 7.46 -7.19 16.75
N LEU A 125 7.39 -8.51 16.96
CA LEU A 125 6.52 -9.43 16.23
C LEU A 125 5.87 -10.42 17.19
N GLY A 126 4.56 -10.64 17.01
CA GLY A 126 3.83 -11.64 17.76
C GLY A 126 2.38 -11.76 17.32
N PRO A 127 1.63 -12.72 17.89
CA PRO A 127 0.28 -13.05 17.44
C PRO A 127 -0.71 -11.87 17.48
N GLY A 128 -0.61 -10.99 18.48
CA GLY A 128 -1.47 -9.82 18.62
C GLY A 128 -1.27 -8.82 17.49
N ILE A 129 -0.01 -8.57 17.14
CA ILE A 129 0.39 -7.65 16.04
C ILE A 129 -0.09 -8.21 14.70
N VAL A 130 0.17 -9.50 14.44
CA VAL A 130 -0.24 -10.16 13.19
C VAL A 130 -1.75 -10.11 13.01
N LYS A 131 -2.52 -10.33 14.09
CA LYS A 131 -3.98 -10.25 14.07
C LYS A 131 -4.48 -8.84 13.69
N GLN A 132 -3.89 -7.78 14.25
CA GLN A 132 -4.24 -6.41 13.91
C GLN A 132 -3.97 -6.10 12.43
N LEU A 133 -2.85 -6.59 11.90
CA LEU A 133 -2.51 -6.42 10.49
C LEU A 133 -3.41 -7.22 9.56
N ALA A 134 -3.85 -8.39 9.97
CA ALA A 134 -4.86 -9.15 9.23
C ALA A 134 -6.19 -8.39 9.13
N ASP A 135 -6.55 -7.57 10.12
CA ASP A 135 -7.72 -6.69 10.05
C ASP A 135 -7.54 -5.57 9.04
N VAL A 136 -6.34 -4.97 8.97
CA VAL A 136 -6.01 -3.96 7.94
C VAL A 136 -6.03 -4.60 6.55
N TYR A 137 -5.38 -5.75 6.38
CA TYR A 137 -5.40 -6.53 5.14
C TYR A 137 -6.82 -6.78 4.64
N ARG A 138 -7.73 -7.21 5.53
CA ARG A 138 -9.15 -7.42 5.19
C ARG A 138 -9.85 -6.15 4.74
N LYS A 139 -9.53 -5.00 5.33
CA LYS A 139 -10.10 -3.71 4.90
C LYS A 139 -9.66 -3.35 3.48
N VAL A 140 -8.37 -3.46 3.18
CA VAL A 140 -7.85 -3.23 1.82
C VAL A 140 -8.50 -4.18 0.82
N ARG A 141 -8.57 -5.48 1.15
CA ARG A 141 -9.22 -6.49 0.30
C ARG A 141 -10.70 -6.20 0.07
N ASN A 142 -11.43 -5.79 1.10
CA ASN A 142 -12.85 -5.46 0.98
C ASN A 142 -13.06 -4.22 0.10
N THR A 143 -12.19 -3.22 0.17
CA THR A 143 -12.22 -2.05 -0.71
C THR A 143 -12.01 -2.47 -2.17
N ALA A 144 -11.00 -3.27 -2.45
CA ALA A 144 -10.74 -3.79 -3.79
C ALA A 144 -11.91 -4.65 -4.32
N ARG A 145 -12.45 -5.54 -3.47
CA ARG A 145 -13.62 -6.35 -3.81
C ARG A 145 -14.85 -5.51 -4.14
N TYR A 146 -15.07 -4.41 -3.41
CA TYR A 146 -16.17 -3.50 -3.69
C TYR A 146 -15.99 -2.81 -5.04
N LEU A 147 -14.77 -2.35 -5.36
CA LEU A 147 -14.45 -1.76 -6.66
C LEU A 147 -14.73 -2.76 -7.79
N LEU A 148 -14.16 -3.95 -7.73
CA LEU A 148 -14.35 -5.00 -8.74
C LEU A 148 -15.82 -5.39 -8.91
N GLY A 149 -16.55 -5.57 -7.82
CA GLY A 149 -17.94 -5.97 -7.85
C GLY A 149 -18.86 -4.96 -8.53
N ASN A 150 -18.51 -3.67 -8.51
CA ASN A 150 -19.28 -2.62 -9.16
C ASN A 150 -18.83 -2.32 -10.60
N LEU A 151 -17.85 -3.06 -11.11
CA LEU A 151 -17.36 -2.94 -12.49
C LEU A 151 -17.84 -4.08 -13.40
N HIS A 152 -18.65 -5.01 -12.91
CA HIS A 152 -19.04 -6.24 -13.61
C HIS A 152 -19.72 -6.01 -14.98
N ASP A 153 -20.33 -4.85 -15.21
CA ASP A 153 -21.02 -4.45 -16.44
C ASP A 153 -20.34 -3.26 -17.14
N PHE A 154 -19.09 -2.96 -16.80
CA PHE A 154 -18.33 -1.84 -17.32
C PHE A 154 -17.23 -2.31 -18.26
N ASP A 155 -17.19 -1.72 -19.45
CA ASP A 155 -16.13 -1.91 -20.43
C ASP A 155 -15.47 -0.55 -20.70
N PRO A 156 -14.20 -0.34 -20.30
CA PRO A 156 -13.52 0.94 -20.51
C PRO A 156 -13.48 1.41 -21.95
N SER A 157 -13.47 0.49 -22.91
CA SER A 157 -13.43 0.83 -24.35
C SER A 157 -14.72 1.44 -24.86
N ARG A 158 -15.85 1.17 -24.20
CA ARG A 158 -17.19 1.60 -24.63
C ARG A 158 -17.83 2.58 -23.65
N ASP A 159 -17.65 2.36 -22.36
CA ASP A 159 -18.44 2.96 -21.28
C ASP A 159 -17.69 4.07 -20.54
N ALA A 160 -16.38 4.23 -20.78
CA ALA A 160 -15.58 5.23 -20.10
C ALA A 160 -16.02 6.66 -20.48
N ILE A 161 -16.22 7.47 -19.46
CA ILE A 161 -16.50 8.90 -19.62
C ILE A 161 -15.17 9.66 -19.76
N PRO A 162 -15.06 10.58 -20.74
CA PRO A 162 -13.87 11.43 -20.87
C PRO A 162 -13.56 12.16 -19.56
N LEU A 163 -12.29 12.20 -19.17
CA LEU A 163 -11.88 12.76 -17.87
C LEU A 163 -12.29 14.21 -17.66
N ALA A 164 -12.32 14.99 -18.73
CA ALA A 164 -12.75 16.39 -18.71
C ALA A 164 -14.25 16.57 -18.41
N GLU A 165 -15.06 15.55 -18.66
CA GLU A 165 -16.51 15.56 -18.45
C GLU A 165 -16.91 15.01 -17.08
N LEU A 166 -15.96 14.42 -16.34
CA LEU A 166 -16.25 13.83 -15.04
C LEU A 166 -16.77 14.88 -14.04
N PRO A 167 -17.78 14.51 -13.23
CA PRO A 167 -18.24 15.33 -12.12
C PRO A 167 -17.12 15.70 -11.15
N LEU A 168 -17.29 16.80 -10.44
CA LEU A 168 -16.28 17.35 -9.54
C LEU A 168 -15.74 16.34 -8.51
N LEU A 169 -16.62 15.57 -7.87
CA LEU A 169 -16.24 14.54 -6.91
C LEU A 169 -15.38 13.43 -7.54
N ASP A 170 -15.68 13.06 -8.78
CA ASP A 170 -14.94 12.03 -9.53
C ASP A 170 -13.53 12.54 -9.90
N ARG A 171 -13.44 13.79 -10.37
CA ARG A 171 -12.16 14.45 -10.63
C ARG A 171 -11.32 14.59 -9.35
N TRP A 172 -11.94 14.95 -8.23
CA TRP A 172 -11.29 15.01 -6.93
C TRP A 172 -10.70 13.64 -6.53
N MET A 173 -11.44 12.54 -6.73
CA MET A 173 -10.95 11.21 -6.39
C MET A 173 -9.73 10.82 -7.25
N LEU A 174 -9.71 11.19 -8.53
CA LEU A 174 -8.55 10.99 -9.39
C LEU A 174 -7.35 11.82 -8.92
N GLN A 175 -7.55 13.10 -8.59
CA GLN A 175 -6.49 13.96 -8.04
C GLN A 175 -5.94 13.37 -6.73
N ARG A 176 -6.82 12.87 -5.85
CA ARG A 176 -6.42 12.22 -4.60
C ARG A 176 -5.60 10.95 -4.87
N THR A 177 -6.01 10.13 -5.84
CA THR A 177 -5.27 8.95 -6.27
C THR A 177 -3.90 9.31 -6.84
N ALA A 178 -3.81 10.36 -7.66
CA ALA A 178 -2.54 10.86 -8.19
C ALA A 178 -1.59 11.28 -7.08
N LYS A 179 -2.10 12.00 -6.06
CA LYS A 179 -1.32 12.38 -4.88
C LYS A 179 -0.81 11.16 -4.12
N VAL A 180 -1.67 10.19 -3.85
CA VAL A 180 -1.30 8.95 -3.15
C VAL A 180 -0.22 8.19 -3.91
N LEU A 181 -0.33 8.05 -5.24
CA LEU A 181 0.70 7.41 -6.07
C LEU A 181 2.05 8.13 -5.98
N LYS A 182 2.03 9.47 -6.02
CA LYS A 182 3.24 10.28 -5.88
C LYS A 182 3.89 10.11 -4.51
N ASP A 183 3.10 10.17 -3.43
CA ASP A 183 3.58 10.02 -2.06
C ASP A 183 4.21 8.63 -1.87
N VAL A 184 3.50 7.58 -2.29
CA VAL A 184 3.97 6.18 -2.21
C VAL A 184 5.23 5.97 -3.06
N SER A 185 5.31 6.51 -4.27
CA SER A 185 6.52 6.42 -5.10
C SER A 185 7.73 7.01 -4.37
N GLY A 186 7.58 8.20 -3.78
CA GLY A 186 8.64 8.83 -3.00
C GLY A 186 9.01 8.01 -1.74
N ASP A 187 8.04 7.41 -1.07
CA ASP A 187 8.30 6.56 0.11
C ASP A 187 9.09 5.30 -0.27
N PHE A 188 8.77 4.66 -1.41
CA PHE A 188 9.53 3.52 -1.93
C PHE A 188 10.95 3.90 -2.37
N GLU A 189 11.14 5.04 -3.01
CA GLU A 189 12.47 5.55 -3.41
C GLU A 189 13.38 5.80 -2.21
N ARG A 190 12.79 6.21 -1.06
CA ARG A 190 13.51 6.44 0.20
C ARG A 190 13.58 5.22 1.10
N TYR A 191 12.97 4.09 0.69
CA TYR A 191 12.83 2.87 1.52
C TYR A 191 12.05 3.09 2.83
N GLU A 192 11.13 4.06 2.86
CA GLU A 192 10.29 4.38 4.03
C GLU A 192 8.95 3.63 3.97
N PHE A 193 8.99 2.29 3.97
CA PHE A 193 7.80 1.45 3.72
C PHE A 193 6.68 1.63 4.76
N TYR A 194 6.99 2.02 5.99
CA TYR A 194 5.97 2.31 7.01
C TYR A 194 5.06 3.48 6.63
N ARG A 195 5.57 4.45 5.84
CA ARG A 195 4.76 5.55 5.30
C ARG A 195 3.79 5.05 4.23
N PHE A 196 4.26 4.17 3.35
CA PHE A 196 3.38 3.49 2.39
C PHE A 196 2.21 2.80 3.10
N PHE A 197 2.48 2.04 4.17
CA PHE A 197 1.45 1.35 4.94
C PHE A 197 0.37 2.33 5.46
N GLN A 198 0.79 3.45 6.07
CA GLN A 198 -0.12 4.48 6.58
C GLN A 198 -0.93 5.13 5.45
N THR A 199 -0.27 5.47 4.35
CA THR A 199 -0.89 6.08 3.17
C THR A 199 -1.92 5.14 2.54
N LEU A 200 -1.57 3.85 2.35
CA LEU A 200 -2.48 2.83 1.83
C LEU A 200 -3.71 2.65 2.70
N GLN A 201 -3.52 2.53 4.02
CA GLN A 201 -4.62 2.35 4.97
C GLN A 201 -5.57 3.55 4.93
N ASN A 202 -5.04 4.77 4.97
CA ASN A 202 -5.84 5.99 4.89
C ASN A 202 -6.60 6.08 3.56
N PHE A 203 -5.92 5.83 2.46
CA PHE A 203 -6.54 5.84 1.14
C PHE A 203 -7.70 4.86 1.01
N CYS A 204 -7.50 3.60 1.40
CA CYS A 204 -8.55 2.58 1.28
C CYS A 204 -9.71 2.79 2.26
N VAL A 205 -9.42 3.19 3.50
CA VAL A 205 -10.45 3.29 4.54
C VAL A 205 -11.12 4.65 4.54
N VAL A 206 -10.35 5.73 4.49
CA VAL A 206 -10.89 7.08 4.61
C VAL A 206 -11.33 7.60 3.24
N ASP A 207 -10.39 7.75 2.30
CA ASP A 207 -10.68 8.41 1.03
C ASP A 207 -11.65 7.59 0.17
N LEU A 208 -11.40 6.29 0.03
CA LEU A 208 -12.27 5.40 -0.76
C LEU A 208 -13.51 4.99 0.02
N SER A 209 -13.38 4.15 1.05
CA SER A 209 -14.56 3.50 1.65
C SER A 209 -15.48 4.46 2.37
N ASN A 210 -14.94 5.37 3.19
CA ASN A 210 -15.76 6.25 4.03
C ASN A 210 -16.26 7.50 3.29
N VAL A 211 -15.61 7.91 2.18
CA VAL A 211 -16.01 9.12 1.46
C VAL A 211 -16.53 8.75 0.07
N TYR A 212 -15.63 8.43 -0.85
CA TYR A 212 -16.00 8.31 -2.25
C TYR A 212 -17.01 7.20 -2.53
N LEU A 213 -16.74 5.99 -2.09
CA LEU A 213 -17.60 4.83 -2.35
C LEU A 213 -18.92 4.91 -1.59
N ASP A 214 -18.94 5.54 -0.42
CA ASP A 214 -20.17 5.74 0.33
C ASP A 214 -21.12 6.71 -0.39
N ILE A 215 -20.61 7.82 -0.91
CA ILE A 215 -21.38 8.78 -1.72
C ILE A 215 -21.79 8.16 -3.06
N ALA A 216 -20.92 7.30 -3.64
CA ALA A 216 -21.18 6.67 -4.94
C ALA A 216 -22.30 5.64 -4.92
N LYS A 217 -22.75 5.14 -3.77
CA LYS A 217 -23.80 4.10 -3.65
C LYS A 217 -25.07 4.45 -4.42
N ASP A 218 -25.58 5.66 -4.25
CA ASP A 218 -26.80 6.08 -4.93
C ASP A 218 -26.63 6.10 -6.45
N ARG A 219 -25.45 6.51 -6.90
CA ARG A 219 -25.12 6.54 -8.34
C ARG A 219 -24.96 5.13 -8.91
N LEU A 220 -24.44 4.19 -8.14
CA LEU A 220 -24.20 2.81 -8.56
C LEU A 220 -25.48 1.96 -8.54
N TYR A 221 -26.35 2.14 -7.54
CA TYR A 221 -27.47 1.25 -7.30
C TYR A 221 -28.84 1.80 -7.70
N VAL A 222 -28.97 3.13 -7.79
CA VAL A 222 -30.25 3.78 -8.11
C VAL A 222 -30.28 4.27 -9.55
N SER A 223 -29.16 4.69 -10.12
CA SER A 223 -29.10 5.19 -11.49
C SER A 223 -29.22 4.07 -12.52
N ALA A 224 -29.75 4.37 -13.72
CA ALA A 224 -29.79 3.44 -14.84
C ALA A 224 -28.37 2.94 -15.21
N ALA A 225 -28.28 1.72 -15.71
CA ALA A 225 -27.00 1.04 -15.98
C ALA A 225 -26.07 1.82 -16.91
N ASP A 226 -26.64 2.49 -17.92
CA ASP A 226 -25.94 3.28 -18.94
C ASP A 226 -25.92 4.79 -18.66
N SER A 227 -26.38 5.21 -17.47
CA SER A 227 -26.46 6.63 -17.13
C SER A 227 -25.06 7.25 -16.97
N PHE A 228 -24.93 8.49 -17.39
CA PHE A 228 -23.71 9.29 -17.22
C PHE A 228 -23.20 9.27 -15.76
N ARG A 229 -24.10 9.42 -14.78
CA ARG A 229 -23.75 9.44 -13.34
C ARG A 229 -23.11 8.12 -12.91
N ARG A 230 -23.64 6.97 -13.35
CA ARG A 230 -23.12 5.66 -13.00
C ARG A 230 -21.81 5.38 -13.73
N ARG A 231 -21.76 5.63 -15.06
CA ARG A 231 -20.55 5.41 -15.87
C ARG A 231 -19.39 6.30 -15.46
N SER A 232 -19.62 7.56 -15.05
CA SER A 232 -18.58 8.43 -14.47
C SER A 232 -17.93 7.79 -13.25
N CYS A 233 -18.75 7.27 -12.32
CA CYS A 233 -18.27 6.62 -11.13
C CYS A 233 -17.46 5.34 -11.47
N GLN A 234 -17.96 4.51 -12.37
CA GLN A 234 -17.29 3.28 -12.80
C GLN A 234 -15.97 3.57 -13.54
N THR A 235 -15.90 4.65 -14.32
CA THR A 235 -14.66 5.10 -14.96
C THR A 235 -13.57 5.36 -13.90
N VAL A 236 -13.91 6.11 -12.86
CA VAL A 236 -12.98 6.38 -11.76
C VAL A 236 -12.61 5.11 -10.99
N MET A 237 -13.60 4.25 -10.71
CA MET A 237 -13.34 2.98 -10.00
C MET A 237 -12.39 2.07 -10.78
N ALA A 238 -12.53 2.00 -12.11
CA ALA A 238 -11.63 1.22 -12.97
C ALA A 238 -10.19 1.76 -12.91
N LEU A 239 -10.02 3.07 -13.07
CA LEU A 239 -8.72 3.72 -12.97
C LEU A 239 -8.07 3.53 -11.59
N VAL A 240 -8.86 3.63 -10.53
CA VAL A 240 -8.39 3.50 -9.15
C VAL A 240 -7.97 2.06 -8.83
N VAL A 241 -8.78 1.05 -9.22
CA VAL A 241 -8.47 -0.35 -8.88
C VAL A 241 -7.22 -0.85 -9.59
N GLU A 242 -6.99 -0.47 -10.83
CA GLU A 242 -5.76 -0.79 -11.56
C GLU A 242 -4.52 -0.17 -10.90
N ARG A 243 -4.61 1.12 -10.51
CA ARG A 243 -3.50 1.81 -9.83
C ARG A 243 -3.26 1.26 -8.44
N LEU A 244 -4.33 0.92 -7.72
CA LEU A 244 -4.24 0.27 -6.42
C LEU A 244 -3.53 -1.08 -6.52
N ALA A 245 -3.91 -1.94 -7.48
CA ALA A 245 -3.26 -3.22 -7.69
C ALA A 245 -1.75 -3.05 -7.96
N GLY A 246 -1.36 -2.17 -8.88
CA GLY A 246 0.05 -1.92 -9.17
C GLY A 246 0.82 -1.35 -7.98
N MET A 247 0.21 -0.42 -7.22
CA MET A 247 0.82 0.23 -6.06
C MET A 247 1.10 -0.74 -4.91
N ILE A 248 0.20 -1.72 -4.68
CA ILE A 248 0.36 -2.69 -3.59
C ILE A 248 1.17 -3.92 -4.00
N ALA A 249 1.42 -4.16 -5.28
CA ALA A 249 2.09 -5.35 -5.80
C ALA A 249 3.44 -5.68 -5.14
N PRO A 250 4.33 -4.72 -4.85
CA PRO A 250 5.59 -5.00 -4.17
C PRO A 250 5.44 -5.55 -2.75
N VAL A 251 4.33 -5.27 -2.07
CA VAL A 251 4.09 -5.67 -0.68
C VAL A 251 3.04 -6.77 -0.59
N LEU A 252 1.86 -6.54 -1.12
CA LEU A 252 0.72 -7.47 -1.11
C LEU A 252 0.64 -8.21 -2.45
N SER A 253 1.67 -8.97 -2.75
CA SER A 253 1.88 -9.54 -4.08
C SER A 253 0.75 -10.46 -4.54
N HIS A 254 0.22 -11.30 -3.64
CA HIS A 254 -0.87 -12.22 -3.98
C HIS A 254 -2.20 -11.47 -4.15
N MET A 255 -2.50 -10.52 -3.27
CA MET A 255 -3.70 -9.69 -3.39
C MET A 255 -3.69 -8.85 -4.66
N ALA A 256 -2.55 -8.27 -5.00
CA ALA A 256 -2.40 -7.45 -6.20
C ALA A 256 -2.67 -8.24 -7.47
N GLU A 257 -2.09 -9.45 -7.56
CA GLU A 257 -2.33 -10.34 -8.69
C GLU A 257 -3.78 -10.86 -8.71
N ASP A 258 -4.35 -11.21 -7.56
CA ASP A 258 -5.76 -11.63 -7.44
C ASP A 258 -6.71 -10.52 -7.94
N ILE A 259 -6.46 -9.25 -7.58
CA ILE A 259 -7.21 -8.10 -8.09
C ILE A 259 -7.06 -8.01 -9.62
N TRP A 260 -5.85 -8.13 -10.13
CA TRP A 260 -5.55 -7.99 -11.56
C TRP A 260 -6.25 -9.05 -12.41
N GLN A 261 -6.18 -10.32 -11.98
CA GLN A 261 -6.82 -11.44 -12.66
C GLN A 261 -8.35 -11.41 -12.60
N HIS A 262 -8.94 -10.62 -11.69
CA HIS A 262 -10.39 -10.47 -11.55
C HIS A 262 -10.93 -9.13 -12.09
N LEU A 263 -10.13 -8.37 -12.83
CA LEU A 263 -10.65 -7.23 -13.59
C LEU A 263 -11.69 -7.72 -14.61
N PRO A 264 -12.90 -7.13 -14.63
CA PRO A 264 -13.99 -7.67 -15.46
C PRO A 264 -13.90 -7.26 -16.94
N TYR A 265 -12.80 -6.65 -17.33
CA TYR A 265 -12.53 -6.22 -18.71
C TYR A 265 -11.10 -6.60 -19.11
N PRO A 266 -10.80 -6.71 -20.42
CA PRO A 266 -9.46 -7.01 -20.89
C PRO A 266 -8.45 -5.94 -20.50
N VAL A 267 -7.27 -6.36 -20.08
CA VAL A 267 -6.09 -5.52 -19.84
C VAL A 267 -4.95 -6.00 -20.71
N GLU A 268 -4.03 -5.11 -21.03
CA GLU A 268 -2.91 -5.40 -21.93
C GLU A 268 -1.97 -6.46 -21.33
N GLU A 269 -1.66 -6.33 -20.05
CA GLU A 269 -0.68 -7.16 -19.37
C GLU A 269 -1.33 -8.37 -18.68
N ALA A 270 -0.79 -9.56 -18.90
CA ALA A 270 -1.28 -10.80 -18.30
C ALA A 270 -1.13 -10.86 -16.78
N SER A 271 -0.26 -10.04 -16.19
CA SER A 271 0.01 -9.99 -14.75
C SER A 271 0.29 -8.56 -14.32
N VAL A 272 -0.11 -8.21 -13.11
CA VAL A 272 0.18 -6.90 -12.51
C VAL A 272 1.68 -6.62 -12.45
N PHE A 273 2.51 -7.65 -12.33
CA PHE A 273 3.98 -7.53 -12.28
C PHE A 273 4.62 -7.17 -13.63
N LEU A 274 3.92 -7.40 -14.74
CA LEU A 274 4.37 -7.02 -16.07
C LEU A 274 3.98 -5.58 -16.42
N ARG A 275 2.97 -5.03 -15.72
CA ARG A 275 2.44 -3.67 -15.91
C ARG A 275 3.46 -2.57 -15.60
N GLY A 276 4.45 -2.87 -14.76
CA GLY A 276 5.38 -1.89 -14.22
C GLY A 276 4.75 -1.00 -13.12
N TRP A 277 5.53 -0.04 -12.64
CA TRP A 277 5.07 0.87 -11.57
C TRP A 277 3.96 1.80 -12.07
N PRO A 278 2.83 1.90 -11.34
CA PRO A 278 1.69 2.69 -11.80
C PRO A 278 2.00 4.19 -11.83
N GLN A 279 1.53 4.86 -12.87
CA GLN A 279 1.66 6.30 -13.04
C GLN A 279 0.28 6.94 -13.04
N ALA A 280 0.20 8.15 -12.48
CA ALA A 280 -0.96 9.02 -12.64
C ALA A 280 -0.82 9.83 -13.94
N GLU A 281 -1.92 10.01 -14.65
CA GLU A 281 -1.95 10.90 -15.79
C GLU A 281 -1.94 12.37 -15.34
N SER A 282 -1.29 13.24 -16.09
CA SER A 282 -1.24 14.67 -15.78
C SER A 282 -2.62 15.33 -15.71
N SER A 283 -3.57 14.81 -16.49
CA SER A 283 -4.97 15.22 -16.49
C SER A 283 -5.72 15.00 -15.17
N TRP A 284 -5.21 14.11 -14.30
CA TRP A 284 -5.82 13.83 -12.99
C TRP A 284 -5.64 14.97 -11.97
N SER A 285 -4.77 15.91 -12.24
CA SER A 285 -4.51 17.08 -11.38
C SER A 285 -5.22 18.35 -11.87
N ALA A 286 -6.30 18.21 -12.64
CA ALA A 286 -6.96 19.32 -13.34
C ALA A 286 -7.96 20.14 -12.49
N LEU A 287 -8.08 19.87 -11.18
CA LEU A 287 -8.90 20.71 -10.30
C LEU A 287 -8.20 22.05 -10.02
N THR A 288 -8.99 23.11 -9.98
CA THR A 288 -8.54 24.39 -9.45
C THR A 288 -8.40 24.31 -7.92
N ASP A 289 -7.58 25.21 -7.34
CA ASP A 289 -7.41 25.25 -5.89
C ASP A 289 -8.75 25.46 -5.16
N SER A 290 -9.64 26.29 -5.71
CA SER A 290 -10.99 26.52 -5.14
C SER A 290 -11.88 25.29 -5.20
N GLU A 291 -11.87 24.52 -6.30
CA GLU A 291 -12.64 23.28 -6.42
C GLU A 291 -12.12 22.22 -5.42
N SER A 292 -10.80 22.09 -5.29
CA SER A 292 -10.20 21.18 -4.32
C SER A 292 -10.57 21.57 -2.89
N ALA A 293 -10.43 22.84 -2.55
CA ALA A 293 -10.75 23.36 -1.23
C ALA A 293 -12.24 23.16 -0.87
N ALA A 294 -13.14 23.37 -1.83
CA ALA A 294 -14.58 23.17 -1.61
C ALA A 294 -14.92 21.71 -1.28
N ILE A 295 -14.33 20.74 -2.00
CA ILE A 295 -14.54 19.31 -1.68
C ILE A 295 -13.91 18.94 -0.35
N ASP A 296 -12.70 19.43 -0.06
CA ASP A 296 -12.03 19.14 1.22
C ASP A 296 -12.83 19.70 2.40
N ALA A 297 -13.42 20.90 2.27
CA ALA A 297 -14.32 21.48 3.26
C ALA A 297 -15.60 20.62 3.44
N ALA A 298 -16.21 20.16 2.36
CA ALA A 298 -17.37 19.27 2.40
C ALA A 298 -17.04 17.92 3.08
N VAL A 299 -15.87 17.35 2.83
CA VAL A 299 -15.41 16.11 3.49
C VAL A 299 -15.18 16.34 4.99
N GLN A 300 -14.61 17.49 5.38
CA GLN A 300 -14.43 17.85 6.79
C GLN A 300 -15.77 18.05 7.48
N LEU A 301 -16.71 18.79 6.88
CA LEU A 301 -18.06 18.96 7.39
C LEU A 301 -18.76 17.61 7.60
N ARG A 302 -18.68 16.72 6.60
CA ARG A 302 -19.22 15.36 6.71
C ARG A 302 -18.64 14.60 7.90
N ALA A 303 -17.35 14.72 8.15
CA ALA A 303 -16.69 14.08 9.30
C ALA A 303 -17.23 14.61 10.65
N LEU A 304 -17.50 15.91 10.75
CA LEU A 304 -18.12 16.53 11.93
C LEU A 304 -19.56 16.03 12.15
N VAL A 305 -20.36 16.00 11.09
CA VAL A 305 -21.74 15.50 11.13
C VAL A 305 -21.76 14.03 11.56
N ASN A 306 -20.92 13.18 10.94
CA ASN A 306 -20.85 11.77 11.31
C ASN A 306 -20.46 11.56 12.78
N ARG A 307 -19.53 12.36 13.31
CA ARG A 307 -19.15 12.31 14.73
C ARG A 307 -20.33 12.64 15.63
N GLN A 308 -21.13 13.64 15.27
CA GLN A 308 -22.32 14.01 16.03
C GLN A 308 -23.39 12.92 15.98
N LEU A 309 -23.62 12.33 14.80
CA LEU A 309 -24.54 11.20 14.63
C LEU A 309 -24.13 9.99 15.47
N GLU A 310 -22.85 9.66 15.53
CA GLU A 310 -22.36 8.57 16.40
C GLU A 310 -22.53 8.88 17.89
N SER A 311 -22.37 10.13 18.31
CA SER A 311 -22.66 10.53 19.67
C SER A 311 -24.16 10.33 20.03
N CYS A 312 -25.06 10.76 19.15
CA CYS A 312 -26.51 10.55 19.34
C CYS A 312 -26.88 9.06 19.35
N ARG A 313 -26.25 8.23 18.51
CA ARG A 313 -26.44 6.77 18.53
C ARG A 313 -25.98 6.15 19.84
N SER A 314 -24.81 6.55 20.31
CA SER A 314 -24.26 6.05 21.57
C SER A 314 -25.12 6.39 22.76
N ASN A 315 -25.82 7.52 22.71
CA ASN A 315 -26.77 7.97 23.75
C ASN A 315 -28.16 7.32 23.62
N GLY A 316 -28.41 6.61 22.49
CA GLY A 316 -29.74 6.02 22.23
C GLY A 316 -30.78 6.98 21.65
N ASP A 317 -30.37 8.21 21.28
CA ASP A 317 -31.24 9.22 20.68
C ASP A 317 -31.56 8.95 19.21
N LEU A 318 -30.77 8.09 18.56
CA LEU A 318 -30.86 7.82 17.13
C LEU A 318 -30.55 6.34 16.84
N GLY A 319 -31.40 5.68 16.03
CA GLY A 319 -31.17 4.32 15.57
C GLY A 319 -30.41 4.27 14.23
N ALA A 320 -30.90 4.99 13.25
CA ALA A 320 -30.31 5.06 11.92
C ALA A 320 -30.01 6.51 11.49
N SER A 321 -29.02 6.70 10.61
CA SER A 321 -28.65 8.05 10.11
C SER A 321 -29.81 8.76 9.40
N LEU A 322 -30.75 8.01 8.80
CA LEU A 322 -31.92 8.55 8.12
C LEU A 322 -32.97 9.15 9.05
N GLU A 323 -32.87 8.89 10.36
CA GLU A 323 -33.76 9.49 11.37
C GLU A 323 -33.29 10.91 11.74
N ALA A 324 -32.08 11.29 11.35
CA ALA A 324 -31.54 12.62 11.60
C ALA A 324 -31.84 13.57 10.45
N CYS A 325 -32.12 14.84 10.81
CA CYS A 325 -32.21 15.93 9.84
C CYS A 325 -31.10 16.93 10.12
N LEU A 326 -30.30 17.24 9.10
CA LEU A 326 -29.31 18.31 9.16
C LEU A 326 -29.97 19.62 8.75
N LEU A 327 -30.09 20.54 9.67
CA LEU A 327 -30.54 21.91 9.40
C LEU A 327 -29.29 22.78 9.18
N TYR A 328 -29.23 23.43 8.04
CA TYR A 328 -28.19 24.41 7.71
C TYR A 328 -28.84 25.68 7.17
N THR A 329 -28.22 26.84 7.48
CA THR A 329 -28.59 28.14 6.93
C THR A 329 -27.52 28.55 5.92
N SER A 330 -27.87 29.48 5.01
CA SER A 330 -26.90 30.05 4.06
C SER A 330 -25.68 30.65 4.77
N ASP A 331 -25.89 31.32 5.89
CA ASP A 331 -24.80 31.96 6.66
C ASP A 331 -23.82 30.92 7.22
N ALA A 332 -24.30 29.76 7.68
CA ALA A 332 -23.44 28.69 8.16
C ALA A 332 -22.65 28.02 7.01
N ALA A 333 -23.24 27.96 5.80
CA ALA A 333 -22.53 27.47 4.63
C ALA A 333 -21.44 28.44 4.17
N ASP A 334 -21.70 29.74 4.22
CA ASP A 334 -20.75 30.79 3.86
C ASP A 334 -19.56 30.85 4.84
N GLU A 335 -19.79 30.69 6.15
CA GLU A 335 -18.72 30.63 7.16
C GLU A 335 -17.82 29.40 7.00
N VAL A 336 -18.39 28.24 6.65
CA VAL A 336 -17.62 26.97 6.50
C VAL A 336 -16.94 26.87 5.15
N LEU A 337 -17.55 27.40 4.08
CA LEU A 337 -17.03 27.30 2.72
C LEU A 337 -16.21 28.53 2.30
N GLY A 338 -16.17 29.58 3.10
CA GLY A 338 -15.39 30.80 2.84
C GLY A 338 -15.83 31.56 1.59
N VAL A 339 -17.14 31.55 1.25
CA VAL A 339 -17.75 32.24 0.12
C VAL A 339 -18.40 33.51 0.59
#